data_a38188ffac024fc20d1f4a7793da9fc9
#
_entry.id   a38188ffac024fc20d1f4a7793da9fc9
#
_cell.length_a   1.000
_cell.length_b   1.000
_cell.length_c   1.000
_cell.angle_alpha   90.00
_cell.angle_beta   90.00
_cell.angle_gamma   90.00
#
_symmetry.space_group_name_H-M   'P 1'
#
loop_
_entity.id
_entity.type
_entity.pdbx_description
1 polymer ?
#
loop_
_entity_poly.entity_id
_entity_poly.type
_entity_poly.pdbx_seq_one_letter_code
_entity_poly.pdbx_strand_id
1 'polypeptide(L)'
;MKRTVAARIGKSLAIGCAACAIAAFGKMPDVESIALPGEYPGHLQDVWYDGDGTLYWAQTTFLLKTDLKGNILAKAAVSEHHAGLEVKDGKVYVAVCVLQSKTGGKTLPSSRVTINVYDAATLKLLEEHVTDINDRSGSLCILEDGTFLVGCLRPPDITPTQVRFHHIGKDYKLIKSYVLDNVPVKLGIETIKRHNGFFYLNHYTKGGLCIKLDKDFKEVARFTFNGTCGLIFDGGNVWVGVSKRYAERKRFSSSLKRLSPPAGF
;
A
#
# COMPACT_ATOMS: atom_id res chain seq x y z
N MET A 1 32.66 -7.79 73.12
CA MET A 1 32.32 -8.62 71.96
C MET A 1 30.91 -8.38 71.57
N LYS A 2 30.72 -7.64 70.47
CA LYS A 2 29.35 -7.39 69.88
C LYS A 2 29.41 -7.98 68.46
N ARG A 3 28.59 -9.02 68.17
CA ARG A 3 28.44 -9.64 66.84
C ARG A 3 27.41 -8.87 66.10
N THR A 4 27.78 -8.29 64.95
CA THR A 4 26.89 -7.64 64.01
C THR A 4 26.44 -8.71 63.01
N VAL A 5 25.12 -8.90 62.92
CA VAL A 5 24.48 -9.78 61.92
C VAL A 5 24.18 -8.93 60.67
N ALA A 6 24.77 -9.28 59.56
CA ALA A 6 24.52 -8.66 58.28
C ALA A 6 23.28 -9.32 57.62
N ALA A 7 22.23 -8.55 57.38
CA ALA A 7 21.06 -8.97 56.63
C ALA A 7 21.37 -8.92 55.12
N ARG A 8 21.26 -10.07 54.44
CA ARG A 8 21.26 -10.15 52.96
C ARG A 8 19.87 -9.81 52.43
N ILE A 9 19.78 -8.71 51.73
CA ILE A 9 18.58 -8.34 50.97
C ILE A 9 18.68 -9.06 49.61
N GLY A 10 17.85 -10.09 49.42
CA GLY A 10 17.64 -10.74 48.13
C GLY A 10 16.82 -9.83 47.20
N LYS A 11 17.42 -9.37 46.11
CA LYS A 11 16.71 -8.70 45.01
C LYS A 11 16.08 -9.79 44.14
N SER A 12 14.77 -9.98 44.25
CA SER A 12 13.98 -10.76 43.29
C SER A 12 13.86 -9.95 41.99
N LEU A 13 14.49 -10.47 40.95
CA LEU A 13 14.33 -9.96 39.59
C LEU A 13 12.99 -10.49 39.08
N ALA A 14 11.95 -9.64 39.04
CA ALA A 14 10.70 -9.95 38.33
C ALA A 14 10.96 -9.82 36.85
N ILE A 15 11.08 -10.96 36.14
CA ILE A 15 11.07 -11.02 34.69
C ILE A 15 9.61 -10.79 34.26
N GLY A 16 9.31 -9.56 33.91
CA GLY A 16 8.02 -9.23 33.26
C GLY A 16 8.00 -9.84 31.86
N CYS A 17 7.25 -10.93 31.67
CA CYS A 17 6.82 -11.36 30.36
C CYS A 17 5.97 -10.25 29.74
N ALA A 18 6.54 -9.47 28.83
CA ALA A 18 5.75 -8.65 27.92
C ALA A 18 4.96 -9.61 27.01
N ALA A 19 3.71 -9.88 27.38
CA ALA A 19 2.78 -10.53 26.49
C ALA A 19 2.62 -9.58 25.29
N CYS A 20 3.19 -9.94 24.14
CA CYS A 20 2.82 -9.32 22.87
C CYS A 20 1.33 -9.58 22.68
N ALA A 21 0.51 -8.57 22.93
CA ALA A 21 -0.87 -8.57 22.55
C ALA A 21 -0.87 -8.62 21.01
N ILE A 22 -1.10 -9.81 20.45
CA ILE A 22 -1.47 -9.98 19.07
C ILE A 22 -2.83 -9.29 18.98
N ALA A 23 -2.85 -8.05 18.46
CA ALA A 23 -4.10 -7.39 18.12
C ALA A 23 -4.84 -8.32 17.16
N ALA A 24 -5.97 -8.86 17.61
CA ALA A 24 -6.85 -9.63 16.74
C ALA A 24 -7.37 -8.65 15.70
N PHE A 25 -6.79 -8.66 14.50
CA PHE A 25 -7.32 -7.91 13.38
C PHE A 25 -8.77 -8.33 13.18
N GLY A 26 -9.67 -7.35 13.18
CA GLY A 26 -11.08 -7.58 12.92
C GLY A 26 -11.23 -8.25 11.55
N LYS A 27 -12.14 -9.20 11.47
CA LYS A 27 -12.41 -9.93 10.23
C LYS A 27 -13.23 -9.07 9.28
N MET A 28 -12.94 -9.12 8.00
CA MET A 28 -13.81 -8.56 6.95
C MET A 28 -15.20 -9.20 7.01
N PRO A 29 -16.28 -8.50 6.64
CA PRO A 29 -17.65 -9.01 6.74
C PRO A 29 -17.87 -10.21 5.79
N ASP A 30 -18.79 -11.08 6.15
CA ASP A 30 -19.17 -12.22 5.32
C ASP A 30 -20.13 -11.80 4.20
N VAL A 31 -19.63 -10.98 3.29
CA VAL A 31 -20.32 -10.52 2.08
C VAL A 31 -19.41 -10.73 0.87
N GLU A 32 -19.98 -10.73 -0.33
CA GLU A 32 -19.19 -10.91 -1.55
C GLU A 32 -18.54 -9.62 -2.03
N SER A 33 -19.11 -8.46 -1.68
CA SER A 33 -18.57 -7.17 -2.10
C SER A 33 -18.96 -6.03 -1.16
N ILE A 34 -18.10 -5.00 -1.13
CA ILE A 34 -18.35 -3.71 -0.46
C ILE A 34 -18.22 -2.62 -1.52
N ALA A 35 -19.30 -1.88 -1.78
CA ALA A 35 -19.30 -0.78 -2.72
C ALA A 35 -18.80 0.51 -2.07
N LEU A 36 -17.92 1.24 -2.76
CA LEU A 36 -17.63 2.63 -2.41
C LEU A 36 -18.73 3.52 -3.00
N PRO A 37 -19.47 4.28 -2.17
CA PRO A 37 -20.54 5.13 -2.65
C PRO A 37 -20.05 6.25 -3.57
N GLY A 38 -20.80 6.51 -4.67
CA GLY A 38 -20.54 7.59 -5.59
C GLY A 38 -19.69 7.22 -6.79
N GLU A 39 -19.46 8.24 -7.62
CA GLU A 39 -18.65 8.14 -8.83
C GLU A 39 -17.57 9.21 -8.82
N TYR A 40 -16.36 8.84 -9.21
CA TYR A 40 -15.15 9.66 -9.09
C TYR A 40 -14.53 9.94 -10.46
N PRO A 41 -13.87 11.09 -10.66
CA PRO A 41 -13.22 11.43 -11.94
C PRO A 41 -11.99 10.57 -12.27
N GLY A 42 -11.39 9.93 -11.26
CA GLY A 42 -10.28 8.99 -11.40
C GLY A 42 -10.66 7.59 -10.93
N HIS A 43 -9.93 6.59 -11.38
CA HIS A 43 -10.16 5.21 -10.96
C HIS A 43 -9.55 4.91 -9.59
N LEU A 44 -9.95 3.77 -8.99
CA LEU A 44 -9.35 3.25 -7.77
C LEU A 44 -7.90 2.87 -8.04
N GLN A 45 -7.01 3.33 -7.16
CA GLN A 45 -5.58 3.03 -7.20
C GLN A 45 -5.22 1.97 -6.16
N ASP A 46 -5.76 2.11 -4.96
CA ASP A 46 -5.47 1.17 -3.87
C ASP A 46 -6.55 1.23 -2.78
N VAL A 47 -6.56 0.22 -1.93
CA VAL A 47 -7.40 0.13 -0.76
C VAL A 47 -6.64 -0.52 0.39
N TRP A 48 -6.91 -0.05 1.60
CA TRP A 48 -6.35 -0.57 2.84
C TRP A 48 -7.45 -0.85 3.86
N TYR A 49 -7.30 -1.92 4.61
CA TYR A 49 -8.13 -2.26 5.76
C TYR A 49 -7.30 -2.12 7.03
N ASP A 50 -7.79 -1.37 8.01
CA ASP A 50 -7.06 -1.11 9.26
C ASP A 50 -7.10 -2.27 10.27
N GLY A 51 -7.92 -3.30 9.97
CA GLY A 51 -8.13 -4.41 10.89
C GLY A 51 -9.16 -4.12 12.00
N ASP A 52 -9.74 -2.91 12.05
CA ASP A 52 -10.70 -2.47 13.07
C ASP A 52 -11.99 -1.86 12.47
N GLY A 53 -12.38 -2.38 11.31
CA GLY A 53 -13.66 -2.04 10.68
C GLY A 53 -13.63 -0.84 9.75
N THR A 54 -12.46 -0.31 9.41
CA THR A 54 -12.32 0.86 8.55
C THR A 54 -11.57 0.54 7.26
N LEU A 55 -12.08 1.04 6.15
CA LEU A 55 -11.45 0.98 4.84
C LEU A 55 -10.97 2.36 4.41
N TYR A 56 -9.75 2.42 3.90
CA TYR A 56 -9.16 3.60 3.27
C TYR A 56 -9.00 3.35 1.78
N TRP A 57 -9.45 4.30 0.96
CA TRP A 57 -9.49 4.18 -0.49
C TRP A 57 -8.69 5.31 -1.13
N ALA A 58 -7.74 5.00 -1.96
CA ALA A 58 -7.08 5.96 -2.84
C ALA A 58 -7.74 5.92 -4.22
N GLN A 59 -8.49 6.95 -4.56
CA GLN A 59 -8.85 7.27 -5.94
C GLN A 59 -7.77 8.21 -6.49
N THR A 60 -7.63 8.30 -7.80
CA THR A 60 -6.61 9.17 -8.42
C THR A 60 -6.54 10.58 -7.82
N THR A 61 -7.71 11.16 -7.46
CA THR A 61 -7.82 12.55 -6.97
C THR A 61 -8.65 12.69 -5.69
N PHE A 62 -8.88 11.60 -4.98
CA PHE A 62 -9.57 11.58 -3.71
C PHE A 62 -8.99 10.53 -2.77
N LEU A 63 -8.92 10.86 -1.50
CA LEU A 63 -8.84 9.89 -0.42
C LEU A 63 -10.19 9.77 0.25
N LEU A 64 -10.59 8.56 0.61
CA LEU A 64 -11.83 8.30 1.32
C LEU A 64 -11.57 7.32 2.47
N LYS A 65 -12.38 7.48 3.51
CA LYS A 65 -12.47 6.58 4.65
C LYS A 65 -13.91 6.11 4.76
N THR A 66 -14.14 4.79 4.88
CA THR A 66 -15.48 4.24 5.05
C THR A 66 -15.48 3.20 6.17
N ASP A 67 -16.67 2.92 6.71
CA ASP A 67 -16.88 1.68 7.45
C ASP A 67 -17.02 0.48 6.47
N LEU A 68 -17.18 -0.72 7.03
CA LEU A 68 -17.36 -1.95 6.25
C LEU A 68 -18.76 -2.06 5.57
N LYS A 69 -19.69 -1.16 5.88
CA LYS A 69 -20.98 -1.04 5.19
C LYS A 69 -20.92 -0.07 4.00
N GLY A 70 -19.78 0.59 3.80
CA GLY A 70 -19.57 1.58 2.75
C GLY A 70 -20.00 3.00 3.14
N ASN A 71 -20.40 3.27 4.40
CA ASN A 71 -20.69 4.64 4.83
C ASN A 71 -19.42 5.48 4.82
N ILE A 72 -19.45 6.64 4.17
CA ILE A 72 -18.30 7.56 4.12
C ILE A 72 -18.13 8.23 5.47
N LEU A 73 -16.99 7.98 6.14
CA LEU A 73 -16.61 8.57 7.42
C LEU A 73 -15.78 9.84 7.23
N ALA A 74 -14.94 9.87 6.20
CA ALA A 74 -14.17 11.05 5.81
C ALA A 74 -13.86 11.02 4.29
N LYS A 75 -13.69 12.20 3.70
CA LYS A 75 -13.35 12.37 2.30
C LYS A 75 -12.50 13.62 2.11
N ALA A 76 -11.41 13.49 1.37
CA ALA A 76 -10.54 14.60 0.99
C ALA A 76 -10.33 14.60 -0.53
N ALA A 77 -10.51 15.75 -1.17
CA ALA A 77 -9.99 15.97 -2.50
C ALA A 77 -8.48 16.19 -2.40
N VAL A 78 -7.73 15.56 -3.29
CA VAL A 78 -6.28 15.63 -3.31
C VAL A 78 -5.80 16.09 -4.68
N SER A 79 -4.68 16.80 -4.70
CA SER A 79 -3.99 17.16 -5.93
C SER A 79 -3.13 16.00 -6.40
N GLU A 80 -2.75 16.02 -7.66
CA GLU A 80 -1.87 15.05 -8.27
C GLU A 80 -2.41 13.60 -8.31
N HIS A 81 -1.61 12.70 -8.85
CA HIS A 81 -1.98 11.30 -9.01
C HIS A 81 -1.61 10.51 -7.74
N HIS A 82 -2.57 10.35 -6.83
CA HIS A 82 -2.43 9.45 -5.69
C HIS A 82 -2.43 8.00 -6.18
N ALA A 83 -1.53 7.19 -5.63
CA ALA A 83 -1.32 5.79 -6.01
C ALA A 83 -1.51 4.85 -4.81
N GLY A 84 -0.57 3.95 -4.54
CA GLY A 84 -0.66 3.02 -3.42
C GLY A 84 -0.68 3.70 -2.06
N LEU A 85 -1.47 3.15 -1.14
CA LEU A 85 -1.60 3.65 0.23
C LEU A 85 -1.40 2.55 1.27
N GLU A 86 -0.96 2.97 2.46
CA GLU A 86 -0.91 2.13 3.66
C GLU A 86 -1.17 2.96 4.91
N VAL A 87 -1.80 2.35 5.93
CA VAL A 87 -2.10 3.03 7.20
C VAL A 87 -1.24 2.45 8.30
N LYS A 88 -0.58 3.31 9.05
CA LYS A 88 0.26 2.94 10.21
C LYS A 88 0.24 4.06 11.24
N ASP A 89 0.12 3.69 12.52
CA ASP A 89 0.22 4.61 13.67
C ASP A 89 -0.66 5.86 13.55
N GLY A 90 -1.93 5.69 13.12
CA GLY A 90 -2.89 6.79 12.96
C GLY A 90 -2.63 7.72 11.77
N LYS A 91 -1.74 7.34 10.86
CA LYS A 91 -1.40 8.08 9.65
C LYS A 91 -1.66 7.24 8.39
N VAL A 92 -2.12 7.91 7.32
CA VAL A 92 -2.24 7.33 5.98
C VAL A 92 -1.06 7.81 5.14
N TYR A 93 -0.23 6.88 4.70
CA TYR A 93 0.90 7.15 3.81
C TYR A 93 0.48 6.84 2.39
N VAL A 94 0.75 7.74 1.47
CA VAL A 94 0.37 7.59 0.06
C VAL A 94 1.54 7.94 -0.83
N ALA A 95 1.90 7.04 -1.74
CA ALA A 95 2.80 7.37 -2.82
C ALA A 95 2.08 8.23 -3.85
N VAL A 96 2.61 9.39 -4.16
CA VAL A 96 2.03 10.35 -5.10
C VAL A 96 2.96 10.56 -6.29
N CYS A 97 2.43 10.37 -7.48
CA CYS A 97 3.14 10.69 -8.71
C CYS A 97 2.87 12.15 -9.08
N VAL A 98 3.82 13.02 -8.80
CA VAL A 98 3.75 14.41 -9.21
C VAL A 98 4.13 14.51 -10.68
N LEU A 99 3.13 14.76 -11.53
CA LEU A 99 3.33 15.00 -12.95
C LEU A 99 3.81 16.45 -13.12
N GLN A 100 5.06 16.66 -13.52
CA GLN A 100 5.53 18.00 -13.82
C GLN A 100 4.67 18.65 -14.90
N SER A 101 4.20 19.87 -14.63
CA SER A 101 3.37 20.64 -15.52
C SER A 101 4.02 20.82 -16.89
N LYS A 102 3.24 20.77 -17.96
CA LYS A 102 3.66 21.12 -19.30
C LYS A 102 4.06 22.58 -19.35
N THR A 103 5.33 22.87 -19.26
CA THR A 103 5.85 24.20 -19.55
C THR A 103 6.26 24.23 -21.02
N GLY A 104 5.60 25.06 -21.82
CA GLY A 104 5.93 25.24 -23.23
C GLY A 104 5.56 24.07 -24.16
N GLY A 105 4.52 23.27 -23.84
CA GLY A 105 4.04 22.18 -24.72
C GLY A 105 4.91 20.91 -24.73
N LYS A 106 6.05 20.89 -24.03
CA LYS A 106 6.87 19.70 -23.85
C LYS A 106 6.60 19.05 -22.49
N THR A 107 6.25 17.76 -22.50
CA THR A 107 6.22 16.95 -21.28
C THR A 107 7.66 16.77 -20.81
N LEU A 108 8.04 17.39 -19.69
CA LEU A 108 9.35 17.13 -19.08
C LEU A 108 9.40 15.66 -18.63
N PRO A 109 10.52 14.95 -18.85
CA PRO A 109 10.60 13.52 -18.62
C PRO A 109 10.64 13.09 -17.14
N SER A 110 10.65 14.02 -16.20
CA SER A 110 10.78 13.69 -14.78
C SER A 110 9.45 13.78 -14.03
N SER A 111 8.80 12.66 -13.84
CA SER A 111 7.83 12.52 -12.76
C SER A 111 8.59 12.32 -11.46
N ARG A 112 8.22 13.08 -10.43
CA ARG A 112 8.78 12.94 -9.08
C ARG A 112 7.82 12.16 -8.21
N VAL A 113 8.34 11.31 -7.34
CA VAL A 113 7.55 10.64 -6.31
C VAL A 113 7.64 11.44 -5.01
N THR A 114 6.48 11.72 -4.41
CA THR A 114 6.39 12.15 -3.03
C THR A 114 5.69 11.08 -2.20
N ILE A 115 5.98 11.02 -0.91
CA ILE A 115 5.18 10.27 0.06
C ILE A 115 4.43 11.31 0.88
N ASN A 116 3.12 11.37 0.67
CA ASN A 116 2.25 12.28 1.40
C ASN A 116 1.68 11.56 2.61
N VAL A 117 1.65 12.24 3.76
CA VAL A 117 1.17 11.69 5.02
C VAL A 117 -0.08 12.45 5.44
N TYR A 118 -1.15 11.72 5.69
CA TYR A 118 -2.43 12.27 6.10
C TYR A 118 -2.80 11.75 7.48
N ASP A 119 -3.55 12.53 8.23
CA ASP A 119 -4.20 12.09 9.46
C ASP A 119 -5.27 11.02 9.15
N ALA A 120 -5.20 9.87 9.79
CA ALA A 120 -6.08 8.74 9.48
C ALA A 120 -7.54 8.96 9.94
N ALA A 121 -7.79 9.87 10.88
CA ALA A 121 -9.15 10.17 11.32
C ALA A 121 -9.86 11.14 10.35
N THR A 122 -9.17 12.16 9.90
CA THR A 122 -9.75 13.31 9.18
C THR A 122 -9.37 13.39 7.71
N LEU A 123 -8.36 12.62 7.26
CA LEU A 123 -7.72 12.69 5.94
C LEU A 123 -7.12 14.07 5.61
N LYS A 124 -6.78 14.86 6.64
CA LYS A 124 -6.07 16.12 6.45
C LYS A 124 -4.60 15.84 6.16
N LEU A 125 -4.04 16.50 5.15
CA LEU A 125 -2.61 16.43 4.84
C LEU A 125 -1.80 16.99 6.04
N LEU A 126 -0.87 16.20 6.54
CA LEU A 126 0.06 16.55 7.61
C LEU A 126 1.44 16.89 7.08
N GLU A 127 1.97 16.05 6.20
CA GLU A 127 3.36 16.13 5.73
C GLU A 127 3.44 15.74 4.25
N GLU A 128 4.38 16.32 3.52
CA GLU A 128 4.75 15.93 2.15
C GLU A 128 6.26 15.72 2.07
N HIS A 129 6.67 14.52 1.74
CA HIS A 129 8.08 14.13 1.68
C HIS A 129 8.51 13.85 0.25
N VAL A 130 9.45 14.65 -0.25
CA VAL A 130 10.04 14.46 -1.56
C VAL A 130 11.07 13.34 -1.49
N THR A 131 10.93 12.34 -2.37
CA THR A 131 11.92 11.27 -2.50
C THR A 131 12.95 11.58 -3.57
N ASP A 132 14.03 10.78 -3.61
CA ASP A 132 15.04 10.84 -4.68
C ASP A 132 14.63 10.04 -5.93
N ILE A 133 13.36 9.57 -5.98
CA ILE A 133 12.85 8.76 -7.10
C ILE A 133 12.31 9.66 -8.20
N ASN A 134 12.81 9.48 -9.40
CA ASN A 134 12.34 10.18 -10.61
C ASN A 134 11.42 9.30 -11.48
N ASP A 135 11.14 8.07 -11.06
CA ASP A 135 10.19 7.18 -11.73
C ASP A 135 8.75 7.52 -11.33
N ARG A 136 7.79 7.11 -12.14
CA ARG A 136 6.38 7.19 -11.75
C ARG A 136 6.09 6.15 -10.68
N SER A 137 5.39 6.55 -9.63
CA SER A 137 4.95 5.62 -8.58
C SER A 137 3.59 5.02 -8.88
N GLY A 138 3.43 3.73 -8.61
CA GLY A 138 2.16 3.00 -8.69
C GLY A 138 1.73 2.43 -7.34
N SER A 139 2.64 2.27 -6.39
CA SER A 139 2.37 1.55 -5.14
C SER A 139 3.23 1.99 -3.97
N LEU A 140 2.78 1.69 -2.76
CA LEU A 140 3.50 1.87 -1.51
C LEU A 140 3.29 0.66 -0.60
N CYS A 141 4.34 0.23 0.12
CA CYS A 141 4.25 -0.71 1.22
C CYS A 141 5.23 -0.27 2.32
N ILE A 142 4.77 -0.23 3.57
CA ILE A 142 5.59 0.10 4.74
C ILE A 142 6.16 -1.19 5.32
N LEU A 143 7.48 -1.25 5.51
CA LEU A 143 8.17 -2.38 6.10
C LEU A 143 8.08 -2.35 7.63
N GLU A 144 8.42 -3.47 8.27
CA GLU A 144 8.38 -3.60 9.75
C GLU A 144 9.29 -2.59 10.43
N ASP A 145 10.46 -2.36 9.86
CA ASP A 145 11.43 -1.39 10.34
C ASP A 145 11.03 0.07 10.07
N GLY A 146 9.90 0.31 9.39
CA GLY A 146 9.39 1.64 9.06
C GLY A 146 9.99 2.26 7.80
N THR A 147 10.76 1.52 7.02
CA THR A 147 11.19 1.90 5.68
C THR A 147 10.07 1.59 4.66
N PHE A 148 10.23 1.97 3.40
CA PHE A 148 9.17 1.87 2.41
C PHE A 148 9.62 1.11 1.16
N LEU A 149 8.70 0.35 0.55
CA LEU A 149 8.82 -0.09 -0.84
C LEU A 149 7.91 0.75 -1.71
N VAL A 150 8.43 1.23 -2.83
CA VAL A 150 7.67 1.98 -3.84
C VAL A 150 7.82 1.28 -5.19
N GLY A 151 6.71 0.82 -5.74
CA GLY A 151 6.68 0.23 -7.08
C GLY A 151 6.60 1.28 -8.17
N CYS A 152 7.27 1.03 -9.29
CA CYS A 152 7.38 2.00 -10.38
C CYS A 152 6.51 1.63 -11.57
N LEU A 153 6.03 2.67 -12.26
CA LEU A 153 5.29 2.60 -13.50
C LEU A 153 6.20 3.04 -14.66
N ARG A 154 6.57 2.11 -15.52
CA ARG A 154 7.34 2.37 -16.76
C ARG A 154 8.58 3.24 -16.57
N PRO A 155 9.57 2.81 -15.80
CA PRO A 155 10.86 3.49 -15.78
C PRO A 155 11.44 3.57 -17.20
N PRO A 156 11.98 4.74 -17.61
CA PRO A 156 12.39 4.95 -18.99
C PRO A 156 13.67 4.19 -19.40
N ASP A 157 14.44 3.74 -18.42
CA ASP A 157 15.77 3.14 -18.56
C ASP A 157 15.79 1.61 -18.41
N ILE A 158 14.62 0.97 -18.33
CA ILE A 158 14.48 -0.49 -18.30
C ILE A 158 13.73 -1.02 -19.53
N THR A 159 13.88 -2.32 -19.82
CA THR A 159 13.22 -2.94 -20.96
C THR A 159 11.71 -3.12 -20.73
N PRO A 160 10.89 -3.30 -21.79
CA PRO A 160 9.45 -3.54 -21.66
C PRO A 160 9.07 -4.81 -20.88
N THR A 161 10.03 -5.71 -20.65
CA THR A 161 9.85 -6.96 -19.88
C THR A 161 10.48 -6.89 -18.50
N GLN A 162 10.78 -5.70 -18.02
CA GLN A 162 11.31 -5.46 -16.69
C GLN A 162 10.37 -4.56 -15.88
N VAL A 163 10.38 -4.75 -14.58
CA VAL A 163 9.72 -3.84 -13.62
C VAL A 163 10.70 -3.47 -12.52
N ARG A 164 10.52 -2.28 -11.98
CA ARG A 164 11.37 -1.74 -10.91
C ARG A 164 10.54 -1.42 -9.69
N PHE A 165 11.12 -1.63 -8.51
CA PHE A 165 10.69 -1.04 -7.26
C PHE A 165 11.87 -0.55 -6.45
N HIS A 166 11.61 0.40 -5.57
CA HIS A 166 12.62 1.06 -4.76
C HIS A 166 12.39 0.77 -3.28
N HIS A 167 13.48 0.54 -2.56
CA HIS A 167 13.52 0.56 -1.10
C HIS A 167 13.98 1.93 -0.65
N ILE A 168 13.17 2.61 0.16
CA ILE A 168 13.35 3.98 0.64
C ILE A 168 13.47 3.97 2.15
N GLY A 169 14.39 4.76 2.69
CA GLY A 169 14.61 4.93 4.12
C GLY A 169 13.50 5.70 4.82
N LYS A 170 13.53 5.72 6.15
CA LYS A 170 12.64 6.55 6.99
C LYS A 170 12.85 8.06 6.77
N ASP A 171 13.99 8.43 6.25
CA ASP A 171 14.35 9.80 5.82
C ASP A 171 13.89 10.11 4.40
N TYR A 172 13.11 9.20 3.79
CA TYR A 172 12.58 9.29 2.43
C TYR A 172 13.65 9.29 1.32
N LYS A 173 14.85 8.81 1.63
CA LYS A 173 15.96 8.69 0.67
C LYS A 173 16.05 7.26 0.10
N LEU A 174 16.49 7.19 -1.15
CA LEU A 174 16.69 5.90 -1.83
C LEU A 174 17.79 5.09 -1.14
N ILE A 175 17.45 3.89 -0.68
CA ILE A 175 18.42 2.92 -0.18
C ILE A 175 18.90 2.04 -1.34
N LYS A 176 17.95 1.46 -2.10
CA LYS A 176 18.26 0.53 -3.19
C LYS A 176 17.12 0.41 -4.17
N SER A 177 17.47 0.14 -5.43
CA SER A 177 16.54 -0.23 -6.49
C SER A 177 16.65 -1.73 -6.79
N TYR A 178 15.51 -2.35 -7.06
CA TYR A 178 15.39 -3.74 -7.48
C TYR A 178 14.72 -3.80 -8.84
N VAL A 179 15.19 -4.68 -9.70
CA VAL A 179 14.62 -4.95 -11.02
C VAL A 179 14.25 -6.42 -11.09
N LEU A 180 13.03 -6.71 -11.53
CA LEU A 180 12.58 -8.06 -11.86
C LEU A 180 12.53 -8.21 -13.37
N ASP A 181 13.10 -9.30 -13.86
CA ASP A 181 13.15 -9.63 -15.27
C ASP A 181 11.96 -10.49 -15.72
N ASN A 182 11.75 -10.58 -17.01
CA ASN A 182 10.71 -11.42 -17.62
C ASN A 182 9.30 -11.15 -17.07
N VAL A 183 8.99 -9.87 -16.82
CA VAL A 183 7.69 -9.41 -16.36
C VAL A 183 6.98 -8.66 -17.48
N PRO A 184 6.18 -9.33 -18.32
CA PRO A 184 5.52 -8.71 -19.47
C PRO A 184 4.34 -7.84 -19.00
N VAL A 185 4.61 -6.59 -18.66
CA VAL A 185 3.61 -5.67 -18.13
C VAL A 185 3.43 -4.42 -18.97
N LYS A 186 2.19 -3.91 -18.97
CA LYS A 186 1.86 -2.71 -19.71
C LYS A 186 2.28 -1.44 -18.99
N LEU A 187 2.08 -1.36 -17.69
CA LEU A 187 2.32 -0.14 -16.89
C LEU A 187 3.37 -0.32 -15.78
N GLY A 188 3.54 -1.49 -15.19
CA GLY A 188 4.46 -1.73 -14.08
C GLY A 188 3.74 -2.23 -12.83
N ILE A 189 4.25 -1.85 -11.65
CA ILE A 189 3.75 -2.31 -10.35
C ILE A 189 2.70 -1.32 -9.84
N GLU A 190 1.45 -1.74 -9.76
CA GLU A 190 0.32 -0.93 -9.34
C GLU A 190 0.05 -1.05 -7.82
N THR A 191 0.23 -2.24 -7.23
CA THR A 191 0.15 -2.41 -5.78
C THR A 191 1.24 -3.31 -5.26
N ILE A 192 1.74 -3.03 -4.05
CA ILE A 192 2.60 -3.91 -3.26
C ILE A 192 1.88 -4.14 -1.93
N LYS A 193 1.68 -5.40 -1.55
CA LYS A 193 1.11 -5.76 -0.24
C LYS A 193 1.98 -6.80 0.44
N ARG A 194 2.04 -6.72 1.77
CA ARG A 194 2.77 -7.71 2.57
C ARG A 194 1.79 -8.61 3.31
N HIS A 195 2.05 -9.92 3.25
CA HIS A 195 1.27 -10.92 3.99
C HIS A 195 2.12 -12.15 4.30
N ASN A 196 2.09 -12.63 5.55
CA ASN A 196 2.78 -13.83 6.02
C ASN A 196 4.28 -13.88 5.63
N GLY A 197 4.99 -12.75 5.75
CA GLY A 197 6.42 -12.66 5.43
C GLY A 197 6.77 -12.58 3.95
N PHE A 198 5.77 -12.51 3.07
CA PHE A 198 5.94 -12.36 1.63
C PHE A 198 5.41 -11.01 1.14
N PHE A 199 5.92 -10.56 -0.01
CA PHE A 199 5.43 -9.40 -0.73
C PHE A 199 4.69 -9.84 -1.99
N TYR A 200 3.57 -9.22 -2.27
CA TYR A 200 2.71 -9.49 -3.43
C TYR A 200 2.67 -8.23 -4.30
N LEU A 201 3.33 -8.30 -5.45
CA LEU A 201 3.43 -7.22 -6.41
C LEU A 201 2.42 -7.45 -7.54
N ASN A 202 1.43 -6.58 -7.65
CA ASN A 202 0.40 -6.70 -8.68
C ASN A 202 0.71 -5.77 -9.86
N HIS A 203 0.60 -6.30 -11.05
CA HIS A 203 0.98 -5.64 -12.30
C HIS A 203 -0.20 -5.47 -13.24
N TYR A 204 -0.26 -4.32 -13.89
CA TYR A 204 -1.30 -4.02 -14.87
C TYR A 204 -1.05 -4.73 -16.20
N THR A 205 -1.68 -5.89 -16.36
CA THR A 205 -1.65 -6.70 -17.59
C THR A 205 -3.02 -7.33 -17.83
N LYS A 206 -3.24 -7.87 -19.04
CA LYS A 206 -4.50 -8.58 -19.35
C LYS A 206 -4.62 -9.83 -18.47
N GLY A 207 -5.68 -9.91 -17.68
CA GLY A 207 -5.91 -11.00 -16.73
C GLY A 207 -5.24 -10.79 -15.37
N GLY A 208 -4.39 -9.77 -15.24
CA GLY A 208 -3.61 -9.52 -14.03
C GLY A 208 -2.37 -10.42 -13.93
N LEU A 209 -1.37 -9.94 -13.22
CA LEU A 209 -0.18 -10.70 -12.83
C LEU A 209 0.18 -10.29 -11.42
N CYS A 210 0.30 -11.26 -10.52
CA CYS A 210 0.82 -11.07 -9.18
C CYS A 210 2.13 -11.85 -9.03
N ILE A 211 3.20 -11.18 -8.62
CA ILE A 211 4.48 -11.78 -8.31
C ILE A 211 4.65 -11.81 -6.80
N LYS A 212 4.93 -13.00 -6.24
CA LYS A 212 5.21 -13.20 -4.83
C LYS A 212 6.72 -13.20 -4.62
N LEU A 213 7.20 -12.35 -3.72
CA LEU A 213 8.60 -12.27 -3.32
C LEU A 213 8.76 -12.71 -1.87
N ASP A 214 9.92 -13.28 -1.54
CA ASP A 214 10.32 -13.54 -0.16
C ASP A 214 10.80 -12.26 0.57
N LYS A 215 11.25 -12.42 1.82
CA LYS A 215 11.79 -11.33 2.65
C LYS A 215 13.06 -10.68 2.07
N ASP A 216 13.79 -11.37 1.21
CA ASP A 216 15.01 -10.91 0.54
C ASP A 216 14.71 -10.32 -0.86
N PHE A 217 13.42 -10.14 -1.17
CA PHE A 217 12.89 -9.64 -2.45
C PHE A 217 13.21 -10.54 -3.63
N LYS A 218 13.40 -11.83 -3.41
CA LYS A 218 13.55 -12.84 -4.48
C LYS A 218 12.19 -13.39 -4.85
N GLU A 219 11.96 -13.55 -6.15
CA GLU A 219 10.74 -14.15 -6.67
C GLU A 219 10.62 -15.62 -6.25
N VAL A 220 9.46 -15.97 -5.68
CA VAL A 220 9.13 -17.35 -5.28
C VAL A 220 7.94 -17.94 -6.03
N ALA A 221 7.06 -17.11 -6.57
CA ALA A 221 5.93 -17.56 -7.39
C ALA A 221 5.34 -16.44 -8.25
N ARG A 222 4.61 -16.83 -9.29
CA ARG A 222 3.76 -15.97 -10.13
C ARG A 222 2.35 -16.52 -10.24
N PHE A 223 1.38 -15.64 -10.25
CA PHE A 223 -0.05 -15.99 -10.35
C PHE A 223 -0.73 -15.12 -11.41
N THR A 224 -1.62 -15.73 -12.19
CA THR A 224 -2.60 -14.97 -12.96
C THR A 224 -3.67 -14.48 -11.98
N PHE A 225 -3.53 -13.23 -11.54
CA PHE A 225 -4.37 -12.65 -10.50
C PHE A 225 -4.38 -11.12 -10.63
N ASN A 226 -5.55 -10.50 -10.50
CA ASN A 226 -5.70 -9.07 -10.67
C ASN A 226 -5.98 -8.38 -9.33
N GLY A 227 -4.93 -7.91 -8.67
CA GLY A 227 -4.99 -7.07 -7.46
C GLY A 227 -4.54 -5.62 -7.71
N THR A 228 -4.60 -5.13 -8.94
CA THR A 228 -4.04 -3.83 -9.34
C THR A 228 -4.73 -2.60 -8.74
N CYS A 229 -5.98 -2.72 -8.32
CA CYS A 229 -6.71 -1.64 -7.64
C CYS A 229 -6.79 -1.84 -6.11
N GLY A 230 -5.88 -2.61 -5.54
CA GLY A 230 -5.81 -2.93 -4.11
C GLY A 230 -6.03 -4.41 -3.82
N LEU A 231 -5.36 -4.88 -2.78
CA LEU A 231 -5.42 -6.25 -2.29
C LEU A 231 -5.41 -6.24 -0.77
N ILE A 232 -6.37 -6.94 -0.15
CA ILE A 232 -6.45 -7.16 1.30
C ILE A 232 -6.50 -8.66 1.55
N PHE A 233 -5.68 -9.13 2.49
CA PHE A 233 -5.70 -10.53 2.94
C PHE A 233 -6.59 -10.65 4.17
N ASP A 234 -7.50 -11.64 4.19
CA ASP A 234 -8.43 -11.86 5.28
C ASP A 234 -8.72 -13.37 5.46
N GLY A 235 -8.01 -14.00 6.38
CA GLY A 235 -8.31 -15.32 6.92
C GLY A 235 -8.52 -16.45 5.90
N GLY A 236 -7.74 -16.50 4.80
CA GLY A 236 -7.87 -17.50 3.73
C GLY A 236 -8.67 -17.02 2.53
N ASN A 237 -9.25 -15.82 2.59
CA ASN A 237 -9.79 -15.09 1.45
C ASN A 237 -8.88 -13.91 1.09
N VAL A 238 -9.10 -13.37 -0.09
CA VAL A 238 -8.54 -12.09 -0.51
C VAL A 238 -9.66 -11.17 -0.97
N TRP A 239 -9.50 -9.88 -0.71
CA TRP A 239 -10.37 -8.85 -1.23
C TRP A 239 -9.59 -8.02 -2.23
N VAL A 240 -10.17 -7.83 -3.41
CA VAL A 240 -9.55 -7.05 -4.48
C VAL A 240 -10.35 -5.81 -4.80
N GLY A 241 -9.65 -4.71 -5.01
CA GLY A 241 -10.22 -3.49 -5.53
C GLY A 241 -10.66 -3.65 -6.98
N VAL A 242 -11.85 -3.17 -7.31
CA VAL A 242 -12.41 -3.17 -8.66
C VAL A 242 -12.84 -1.75 -9.01
N SER A 243 -12.46 -1.29 -10.19
CA SER A 243 -12.87 0.01 -10.72
C SER A 243 -13.59 -0.17 -12.05
N LYS A 244 -14.84 0.31 -12.13
CA LYS A 244 -15.66 0.25 -13.34
C LYS A 244 -15.77 1.66 -13.95
N ARG A 245 -15.34 1.82 -15.20
CA ARG A 245 -15.43 3.08 -15.94
C ARG A 245 -16.80 3.24 -16.60
N TYR A 246 -17.36 4.43 -16.48
CA TYR A 246 -18.51 4.92 -17.24
C TYR A 246 -18.00 5.93 -18.28
N ALA A 247 -17.81 5.45 -19.51
CA ALA A 247 -17.13 6.23 -20.58
C ALA A 247 -17.84 7.55 -20.89
N GLU A 248 -19.17 7.53 -20.98
CA GLU A 248 -20.02 8.68 -21.32
C GLU A 248 -19.87 9.83 -20.30
N ARG A 249 -19.73 9.48 -19.01
CA ARG A 249 -19.64 10.44 -17.91
C ARG A 249 -18.19 10.74 -17.49
N LYS A 250 -17.22 10.03 -18.05
CA LYS A 250 -15.79 10.07 -17.62
C LYS A 250 -15.63 9.87 -16.11
N ARG A 251 -16.42 8.97 -15.54
CA ARG A 251 -16.47 8.66 -14.11
C ARG A 251 -16.17 7.19 -13.87
N PHE A 252 -15.84 6.88 -12.62
CA PHE A 252 -15.56 5.52 -12.14
C PHE A 252 -16.34 5.26 -10.86
N SER A 253 -16.96 4.07 -10.76
CA SER A 253 -17.37 3.50 -9.49
C SER A 253 -16.30 2.51 -9.00
N SER A 254 -16.22 2.30 -7.71
CA SER A 254 -15.24 1.41 -7.10
C SER A 254 -15.89 0.49 -6.08
N SER A 255 -15.35 -0.70 -5.93
CA SER A 255 -15.79 -1.67 -4.92
C SER A 255 -14.64 -2.60 -4.53
N LEU A 256 -14.77 -3.24 -3.39
CA LEU A 256 -14.02 -4.45 -3.02
C LEU A 256 -14.84 -5.68 -3.40
N LYS A 257 -14.19 -6.71 -3.90
CA LYS A 257 -14.76 -8.03 -4.12
C LYS A 257 -13.96 -9.09 -3.39
N ARG A 258 -14.67 -9.99 -2.71
CA ARG A 258 -14.08 -11.17 -2.07
C ARG A 258 -13.81 -12.24 -3.11
N LEU A 259 -12.65 -12.84 -3.07
CA LEU A 259 -12.22 -13.92 -3.94
C LEU A 259 -11.52 -15.01 -3.12
N SER A 260 -11.57 -16.25 -3.60
CA SER A 260 -10.64 -17.27 -3.15
C SER A 260 -9.27 -17.00 -3.77
N PRO A 261 -8.18 -17.00 -2.99
CA PRO A 261 -6.85 -16.84 -3.54
C PRO A 261 -6.47 -18.04 -4.40
N PRO A 262 -5.58 -17.84 -5.40
CA PRO A 262 -4.96 -18.97 -6.11
C PRO A 262 -4.23 -19.90 -5.14
N ALA A 263 -4.10 -21.16 -5.52
CA ALA A 263 -3.32 -22.13 -4.74
C ALA A 263 -1.86 -21.65 -4.58
N GLY A 264 -1.35 -21.64 -3.35
CA GLY A 264 0.02 -21.18 -3.03
C GLY A 264 0.19 -19.67 -2.91
N PHE A 265 -0.90 -18.92 -3.00
CA PHE A 265 -0.91 -17.45 -2.87
C PHE A 265 -0.46 -16.96 -1.49
#